data_ab3d5b8c2a4cfbc4f86515e4de5f839a
#
_entry.id   ab3d5b8c2a4cfbc4f86515e4de5f839a
#
_cell.length_a   1.000
_cell.length_b   1.000
_cell.length_c   1.000
_cell.angle_alpha   90.00
_cell.angle_beta   90.00
_cell.angle_gamma   90.00
#
_symmetry.space_group_name_H-M   'P 1'
#
loop_
_entity.id
_entity.type
_entity.pdbx_description
1 polymer ?
#
loop_
_entity_poly.entity_id
_entity_poly.type
_entity_poly.pdbx_seq_one_letter_code
_entity_poly.pdbx_strand_id
1 'polypeptide(L)'
;TATFLARDLLKKSKPQFSWRFVFVPETIGAIAYLQHNEATMKKLLGGLVITTCGGPGPLGYKETFLGDHLVDRAIRLAFRDRKVEPIRYPFAPDGSDERQYSSPGFRIPVASVTKDKYYEYSQYHTSLDNLDFVNGSQIAQSLAIYRDLIRILDCNARYCSTASWGEPQLSQRDLYPATGGGINQPSATGPDVVTTDIDAIMWV
;
A
#
# COMPACT_ATOMS: atom_id res chain seq x y z
N THR A 1 5.67 14.87 -3.67
CA THR A 1 4.74 13.84 -3.20
C THR A 1 4.92 13.58 -1.71
N ALA A 2 6.09 13.12 -1.24
CA ALA A 2 6.33 12.76 0.17
C ALA A 2 5.97 13.86 1.18
N THR A 3 6.35 15.11 0.94
CA THR A 3 6.03 16.27 1.80
C THR A 3 4.52 16.46 1.99
N PHE A 4 3.73 16.30 0.93
CA PHE A 4 2.27 16.39 1.01
C PHE A 4 1.66 15.23 1.81
N LEU A 5 2.18 14.02 1.66
CA LEU A 5 1.76 12.87 2.45
C LEU A 5 2.06 13.04 3.94
N ALA A 6 3.26 13.53 4.27
CA ALA A 6 3.64 13.84 5.64
C ALA A 6 2.70 14.90 6.25
N ARG A 7 2.41 15.97 5.50
CA ARG A 7 1.45 16.99 5.93
C ARG A 7 0.05 16.42 6.17
N ASP A 8 -0.42 15.55 5.30
CA ASP A 8 -1.76 14.95 5.42
C ASP A 8 -1.84 14.04 6.66
N LEU A 9 -0.79 13.26 6.94
CA LEU A 9 -0.70 12.45 8.15
C LEU A 9 -0.62 13.26 9.44
N LEU A 10 0.09 14.39 9.44
CA LEU A 10 0.14 15.30 10.60
C LEU A 10 -1.21 15.90 10.97
N LYS A 11 -2.14 15.97 10.01
CA LYS A 11 -3.51 16.43 10.26
C LYS A 11 -4.41 15.33 10.83
N LYS A 12 -3.99 14.08 10.77
CA LYS A 12 -4.74 12.94 11.30
C LYS A 12 -4.55 12.86 12.81
N SER A 13 -5.65 12.83 13.56
CA SER A 13 -5.60 12.87 15.03
C SER A 13 -4.92 11.65 15.65
N LYS A 14 -5.04 10.45 15.07
CA LYS A 14 -4.43 9.21 15.54
C LYS A 14 -4.20 8.26 14.35
N PRO A 15 -3.01 8.26 13.74
CA PRO A 15 -2.64 7.20 12.82
C PRO A 15 -2.47 5.90 13.60
N GLN A 16 -2.87 4.77 13.00
CA GLN A 16 -2.71 3.45 13.61
C GLN A 16 -1.25 2.99 13.63
N PHE A 17 -0.50 3.38 12.62
CA PHE A 17 0.93 3.09 12.51
C PHE A 17 1.77 4.34 12.67
N SER A 18 3.00 4.16 13.14
CA SER A 18 4.02 5.21 13.08
C SER A 18 4.59 5.28 11.68
N TRP A 19 4.56 6.47 11.09
CA TRP A 19 5.08 6.74 9.75
C TRP A 19 6.40 7.49 9.83
N ARG A 20 7.38 7.03 9.08
CA ARG A 20 8.69 7.67 9.01
C ARG A 20 8.96 8.12 7.58
N PHE A 21 9.21 9.40 7.41
CA PHE A 21 9.64 9.99 6.15
C PHE A 21 11.15 10.21 6.20
N VAL A 22 11.84 9.67 5.20
CA VAL A 22 13.31 9.74 5.10
C VAL A 22 13.64 10.47 3.80
N PHE A 23 14.39 11.55 3.91
CA PHE A 23 14.88 12.34 2.78
C PHE A 23 16.41 12.29 2.83
N VAL A 24 16.98 11.51 1.95
CA VAL A 24 18.43 11.24 1.92
C VAL A 24 18.90 11.18 0.47
N PRO A 25 20.20 11.42 0.21
CA PRO A 25 20.77 11.10 -1.09
C PRO A 25 20.61 9.63 -1.41
N GLU A 26 20.25 9.32 -2.65
CA GLU A 26 20.03 7.95 -3.10
C GLU A 26 21.26 7.07 -2.84
N THR A 27 21.04 5.81 -2.55
CA THR A 27 22.04 4.76 -2.27
C THR A 27 22.89 5.08 -1.04
N ILE A 28 23.80 6.03 -1.11
CA ILE A 28 24.74 6.33 -0.02
C ILE A 28 24.03 6.86 1.23
N GLY A 29 23.02 7.69 1.05
CA GLY A 29 22.21 8.20 2.15
C GLY A 29 21.34 7.12 2.79
N ALA A 30 20.74 6.24 1.99
CA ALA A 30 19.98 5.11 2.48
C ALA A 30 20.85 4.16 3.31
N ILE A 31 22.05 3.83 2.84
CA ILE A 31 23.01 2.97 3.55
C ILE A 31 23.42 3.61 4.88
N ALA A 32 23.81 4.89 4.87
CA ALA A 32 24.18 5.61 6.08
C ALA A 32 23.02 5.70 7.07
N TYR A 33 21.80 5.94 6.56
CA TYR A 33 20.60 5.99 7.37
C TYR A 33 20.28 4.65 8.03
N LEU A 34 20.39 3.55 7.29
CA LEU A 34 20.22 2.18 7.80
C LEU A 34 21.23 1.88 8.92
N GLN A 35 22.49 2.21 8.70
CA GLN A 35 23.54 2.01 9.71
C GLN A 35 23.26 2.76 11.00
N HIS A 36 22.94 4.05 10.92
CA HIS A 36 22.69 4.89 12.11
C HIS A 36 21.38 4.59 12.83
N ASN A 37 20.43 3.97 12.16
CA ASN A 37 19.09 3.70 12.69
C ASN A 37 18.74 2.22 12.75
N GLU A 38 19.72 1.32 12.75
CA GLU A 38 19.55 -0.13 12.60
C GLU A 38 18.46 -0.69 13.51
N ALA A 39 18.51 -0.40 14.80
CA ALA A 39 17.56 -0.93 15.78
C ALA A 39 16.11 -0.51 15.51
N THR A 40 15.91 0.68 14.93
CA THR A 40 14.57 1.17 14.54
C THR A 40 14.15 0.58 13.20
N MET A 41 15.08 0.53 12.25
CA MET A 41 14.79 0.07 10.90
C MET A 41 14.42 -1.41 10.87
N LYS A 42 15.02 -2.24 11.69
CA LYS A 42 14.66 -3.67 11.86
C LYS A 42 13.27 -3.92 12.42
N LYS A 43 12.60 -2.88 12.93
CA LYS A 43 11.22 -2.96 13.43
C LYS A 43 10.18 -2.52 12.40
N LEU A 44 10.60 -2.06 11.22
CA LEU A 44 9.68 -1.60 10.19
C LEU A 44 8.91 -2.78 9.59
N LEU A 45 7.62 -2.60 9.43
CA LEU A 45 6.74 -3.58 8.80
C LEU A 45 6.89 -3.58 7.28
N GLY A 46 7.30 -2.47 6.70
CA GLY A 46 7.47 -2.32 5.26
C GLY A 46 7.75 -0.88 4.88
N GLY A 47 7.91 -0.59 3.61
CA GLY A 47 8.20 0.75 3.14
C GLY A 47 7.84 1.00 1.67
N LEU A 48 7.98 2.26 1.29
CA LEU A 48 7.74 2.75 -0.06
C LEU A 48 8.86 3.70 -0.46
N VAL A 49 9.46 3.47 -1.61
CA VAL A 49 10.30 4.46 -2.29
C VAL A 49 9.40 5.32 -3.17
N ILE A 50 9.47 6.63 -2.98
CA ILE A 50 8.70 7.62 -3.75
C ILE A 50 9.63 8.24 -4.77
N THR A 51 9.58 7.78 -5.99
CA THR A 51 10.42 8.20 -7.09
C THR A 51 9.61 8.36 -8.37
N THR A 52 10.14 9.03 -9.37
CA THR A 52 9.57 9.20 -10.74
C THR A 52 8.05 9.47 -10.75
N CYS A 53 7.60 10.44 -9.93
CA CYS A 53 6.17 10.69 -9.70
C CYS A 53 5.53 11.70 -10.65
N GLY A 54 6.30 12.38 -11.51
CA GLY A 54 5.84 13.60 -12.18
C GLY A 54 5.82 13.56 -13.70
N GLY A 55 6.33 12.53 -14.33
CA GLY A 55 6.32 12.36 -15.76
C GLY A 55 4.98 11.91 -16.33
N PRO A 56 4.77 12.01 -17.66
CA PRO A 56 3.50 11.71 -18.31
C PRO A 56 3.23 10.23 -18.56
N GLY A 57 4.20 9.36 -18.31
CA GLY A 57 4.10 7.93 -18.59
C GLY A 57 3.07 7.17 -17.75
N PRO A 58 2.95 5.89 -18.00
CA PRO A 58 1.98 5.04 -17.30
C PRO A 58 2.31 4.88 -15.83
N LEU A 59 1.29 4.66 -15.02
CA LEU A 59 1.45 4.23 -13.64
C LEU A 59 1.92 2.78 -13.59
N GLY A 60 2.90 2.53 -12.74
CA GLY A 60 3.41 1.20 -12.48
C GLY A 60 3.84 1.04 -11.03
N TYR A 61 4.18 -0.17 -10.65
CA TYR A 61 4.79 -0.43 -9.36
C TYR A 61 5.78 -1.58 -9.42
N LYS A 62 6.87 -1.43 -8.69
CA LYS A 62 7.83 -2.49 -8.44
C LYS A 62 7.50 -3.16 -7.11
N GLU A 63 7.38 -4.47 -7.13
CA GLU A 63 7.00 -5.28 -5.98
C GLU A 63 8.07 -5.29 -4.89
N THR A 64 7.65 -5.60 -3.66
CA THR A 64 8.60 -6.00 -2.64
C THR A 64 9.27 -7.32 -3.02
N PHE A 65 10.40 -7.63 -2.39
CA PHE A 65 11.08 -8.91 -2.62
C PHE A 65 10.24 -10.14 -2.21
N LEU A 66 9.16 -9.95 -1.46
CA LEU A 66 8.21 -11.00 -1.08
C LEU A 66 7.07 -11.17 -2.11
N GLY A 67 6.80 -10.17 -2.95
CA GLY A 67 5.80 -10.21 -4.01
C GLY A 67 4.33 -10.22 -3.56
N ASP A 68 4.05 -10.61 -2.33
CA ASP A 68 2.70 -10.64 -1.73
C ASP A 68 2.68 -10.17 -0.28
N HIS A 69 3.55 -9.25 0.08
CA HIS A 69 3.53 -8.60 1.37
C HIS A 69 2.33 -7.65 1.51
N LEU A 70 2.02 -7.22 2.75
CA LEU A 70 0.96 -6.25 3.02
C LEU A 70 1.09 -4.99 2.14
N VAL A 71 2.31 -4.51 1.91
CA VAL A 71 2.58 -3.35 1.03
C VAL A 71 2.14 -3.65 -0.41
N ASP A 72 2.48 -4.83 -0.96
CA ASP A 72 2.07 -5.23 -2.31
C ASP A 72 0.56 -5.34 -2.43
N ARG A 73 -0.10 -5.93 -1.44
CA ARG A 73 -1.56 -6.05 -1.40
C ARG A 73 -2.24 -4.70 -1.34
N ALA A 74 -1.72 -3.77 -0.51
CA ALA A 74 -2.24 -2.42 -0.40
C ALA A 74 -2.08 -1.64 -1.71
N ILE A 75 -0.95 -1.80 -2.42
CA ILE A 75 -0.73 -1.19 -3.74
C ILE A 75 -1.77 -1.70 -4.74
N ARG A 76 -1.92 -3.02 -4.85
CA ARG A 76 -2.91 -3.63 -5.76
C ARG A 76 -4.33 -3.18 -5.45
N LEU A 77 -4.69 -3.07 -4.17
CA LEU A 77 -5.99 -2.57 -3.75
C LEU A 77 -6.19 -1.10 -4.14
N ALA A 78 -5.20 -0.23 -3.89
CA ALA A 78 -5.28 1.18 -4.26
C ALA A 78 -5.49 1.38 -5.77
N PHE A 79 -4.82 0.61 -6.61
CA PHE A 79 -5.00 0.65 -8.06
C PHE A 79 -6.37 0.12 -8.49
N ARG A 80 -6.81 -1.00 -7.92
CA ARG A 80 -8.12 -1.59 -8.18
C ARG A 80 -9.26 -0.62 -7.84
N ASP A 81 -9.22 0.00 -6.68
CA ASP A 81 -10.25 0.94 -6.23
C ASP A 81 -10.36 2.17 -7.13
N ARG A 82 -9.25 2.56 -7.76
CA ARG A 82 -9.21 3.63 -8.76
C ARG A 82 -9.52 3.16 -10.18
N LYS A 83 -9.72 1.86 -10.40
CA LYS A 83 -9.92 1.27 -11.74
C LYS A 83 -8.77 1.61 -12.70
N VAL A 84 -7.55 1.61 -12.19
CA VAL A 84 -6.32 1.84 -12.96
C VAL A 84 -5.55 0.53 -13.01
N GLU A 85 -5.21 0.09 -14.22
CA GLU A 85 -4.34 -1.08 -14.42
C GLU A 85 -2.87 -0.62 -14.47
N PRO A 86 -2.06 -0.93 -13.45
CA PRO A 86 -0.66 -0.52 -13.43
C PRO A 86 0.22 -1.50 -14.18
N ILE A 87 1.35 -1.02 -14.69
CA ILE A 87 2.43 -1.92 -15.11
C ILE A 87 3.08 -2.51 -13.85
N ARG A 88 3.10 -3.83 -13.76
CA ARG A 88 3.69 -4.55 -12.63
C ARG A 88 5.10 -4.99 -12.96
N TYR A 89 6.04 -4.64 -12.10
CA TYR A 89 7.44 -5.02 -12.19
C TYR A 89 7.80 -5.95 -11.02
N PRO A 90 8.32 -7.15 -11.27
CA PRO A 90 8.80 -8.01 -10.19
C PRO A 90 9.98 -7.35 -9.48
N PHE A 91 10.23 -7.77 -8.25
CA PHE A 91 11.42 -7.32 -7.54
C PHE A 91 12.68 -7.77 -8.27
N ALA A 92 13.56 -6.81 -8.51
CA ALA A 92 14.95 -7.04 -8.90
C ALA A 92 15.84 -6.16 -8.02
N PRO A 93 17.04 -6.61 -7.63
CA PRO A 93 17.94 -5.83 -6.76
C PRO A 93 18.67 -4.73 -7.54
N ASP A 94 17.92 -4.00 -8.35
CA ASP A 94 18.34 -2.84 -9.15
C ASP A 94 17.44 -1.63 -8.85
N GLY A 95 17.67 -0.53 -9.52
CA GLY A 95 16.85 0.67 -9.41
C GLY A 95 17.23 1.56 -8.24
N SER A 96 16.26 1.96 -7.44
CA SER A 96 16.44 2.93 -6.36
C SER A 96 16.70 2.26 -5.00
N ASP A 97 16.36 2.95 -3.90
CA ASP A 97 16.72 2.56 -2.54
C ASP A 97 15.99 1.33 -2.00
N GLU A 98 14.93 0.85 -2.65
CA GLU A 98 14.24 -0.37 -2.24
C GLU A 98 15.19 -1.57 -2.11
N ARG A 99 16.23 -1.63 -2.95
CA ARG A 99 17.28 -2.66 -2.86
C ARG A 99 18.13 -2.57 -1.59
N GLN A 100 18.38 -1.36 -1.08
CA GLN A 100 19.18 -1.15 0.14
C GLN A 100 18.38 -1.60 1.36
N TYR A 101 17.12 -1.16 1.47
CA TYR A 101 16.24 -1.55 2.57
C TYR A 101 15.90 -3.05 2.55
N SER A 102 15.74 -3.63 1.35
CA SER A 102 15.45 -5.05 1.17
C SER A 102 16.68 -5.96 1.25
N SER A 103 17.87 -5.39 1.47
CA SER A 103 19.13 -6.14 1.57
C SER A 103 19.08 -7.23 2.64
N PRO A 104 19.92 -8.29 2.56
CA PRO A 104 19.87 -9.43 3.47
C PRO A 104 19.99 -9.08 4.95
N GLY A 105 20.71 -8.01 5.29
CA GLY A 105 20.86 -7.55 6.67
C GLY A 105 19.63 -6.93 7.30
N PHE A 106 18.73 -6.37 6.48
CA PHE A 106 17.52 -5.67 6.94
C PHE A 106 16.24 -6.37 6.54
N ARG A 107 16.14 -6.85 5.29
CA ARG A 107 14.96 -7.54 4.74
C ARG A 107 13.64 -6.80 4.97
N ILE A 108 13.66 -5.49 4.83
CA ILE A 108 12.46 -4.67 4.92
C ILE A 108 11.73 -4.76 3.56
N PRO A 109 10.47 -5.19 3.53
CA PRO A 109 9.68 -5.25 2.29
C PRO A 109 9.37 -3.84 1.81
N VAL A 110 10.08 -3.38 0.79
CA VAL A 110 9.92 -2.04 0.22
C VAL A 110 9.55 -2.15 -1.24
N ALA A 111 8.47 -1.45 -1.60
CA ALA A 111 7.99 -1.32 -2.97
C ALA A 111 8.15 0.11 -3.48
N SER A 112 8.00 0.33 -4.76
CA SER A 112 7.90 1.67 -5.34
C SER A 112 6.71 1.77 -6.30
N VAL A 113 6.03 2.92 -6.28
CA VAL A 113 4.99 3.28 -7.26
C VAL A 113 5.54 4.41 -8.12
N THR A 114 5.52 4.24 -9.43
CA THR A 114 6.13 5.15 -10.39
C THR A 114 5.12 5.62 -11.44
N LYS A 115 5.36 6.76 -12.04
CA LYS A 115 4.67 7.20 -13.26
C LYS A 115 5.42 6.71 -14.50
N ASP A 116 6.72 6.88 -14.48
CA ASP A 116 7.64 6.38 -15.50
C ASP A 116 8.67 5.50 -14.78
N LYS A 117 8.93 4.32 -15.29
CA LYS A 117 9.96 3.50 -14.68
C LYS A 117 11.34 4.01 -15.11
N TYR A 118 12.24 4.14 -14.16
CA TYR A 118 13.63 4.48 -14.39
C TYR A 118 14.25 3.56 -15.48
N TYR A 119 15.15 4.11 -16.28
CA TYR A 119 15.77 3.52 -17.48
C TYR A 119 14.83 3.28 -18.66
N GLU A 120 13.51 3.49 -18.56
CA GLU A 120 12.56 3.19 -19.63
C GLU A 120 12.05 4.44 -20.36
N TYR A 121 12.43 5.65 -19.95
CA TYR A 121 12.06 6.91 -20.62
C TYR A 121 13.27 7.75 -20.97
N SER A 122 13.19 8.44 -22.10
CA SER A 122 14.33 9.13 -22.72
C SER A 122 14.88 10.32 -21.93
N GLN A 123 14.07 10.91 -21.05
CA GLN A 123 14.45 12.03 -20.20
C GLN A 123 15.26 11.59 -18.98
N TYR A 124 15.23 10.30 -18.66
CA TYR A 124 15.87 9.76 -17.45
C TYR A 124 17.38 10.09 -17.42
N HIS A 125 17.84 10.66 -16.33
CA HIS A 125 19.21 11.09 -16.10
C HIS A 125 19.77 12.07 -17.17
N THR A 126 18.91 12.87 -17.75
CA THR A 126 19.29 13.92 -18.70
C THR A 126 18.77 15.29 -18.25
N SER A 127 19.28 16.37 -18.88
CA SER A 127 18.76 17.72 -18.65
C SER A 127 17.33 17.94 -19.18
N LEU A 128 16.77 16.98 -19.89
CA LEU A 128 15.38 16.99 -20.37
C LEU A 128 14.39 16.55 -19.29
N ASP A 129 14.86 15.98 -18.16
CA ASP A 129 14.04 15.75 -16.98
C ASP A 129 13.88 17.07 -16.20
N ASN A 130 13.06 17.94 -16.73
CA ASN A 130 12.84 19.31 -16.30
C ASN A 130 11.34 19.59 -16.12
N LEU A 131 10.95 20.85 -15.91
CA LEU A 131 9.56 21.26 -15.68
C LEU A 131 8.66 21.21 -16.92
N ASP A 132 9.19 21.00 -18.11
CA ASP A 132 8.39 20.72 -19.31
C ASP A 132 7.94 19.25 -19.33
N PHE A 133 8.77 18.35 -18.80
CA PHE A 133 8.48 16.94 -18.66
C PHE A 133 7.67 16.65 -17.38
N VAL A 134 8.13 17.14 -16.23
CA VAL A 134 7.49 16.95 -14.93
C VAL A 134 6.44 18.04 -14.71
N ASN A 135 5.19 17.65 -14.42
CA ASN A 135 4.13 18.63 -14.18
C ASN A 135 3.23 18.29 -13.00
N GLY A 136 2.54 19.33 -12.49
CA GLY A 136 1.71 19.23 -11.29
C GLY A 136 0.55 18.25 -11.39
N SER A 137 -0.04 18.07 -12.58
CA SER A 137 -1.18 17.14 -12.76
C SER A 137 -0.73 15.69 -12.60
N GLN A 138 0.45 15.35 -13.12
CA GLN A 138 1.03 14.01 -12.99
C GLN A 138 1.47 13.73 -11.54
N ILE A 139 2.07 14.71 -10.88
CA ILE A 139 2.38 14.60 -9.44
C ILE A 139 1.11 14.40 -8.62
N ALA A 140 0.01 15.06 -8.97
CA ALA A 140 -1.27 14.90 -8.29
C ALA A 140 -1.86 13.49 -8.45
N GLN A 141 -1.71 12.88 -9.64
CA GLN A 141 -2.12 11.50 -9.87
C GLN A 141 -1.32 10.54 -8.98
N SER A 142 -0.01 10.64 -8.96
CA SER A 142 0.85 9.83 -8.08
C SER A 142 0.50 10.04 -6.61
N LEU A 143 0.34 11.31 -6.19
CA LEU A 143 -0.04 11.65 -4.81
C LEU A 143 -1.38 11.01 -4.42
N ALA A 144 -2.33 10.93 -5.33
CA ALA A 144 -3.62 10.33 -5.08
C ALA A 144 -3.51 8.82 -4.80
N ILE A 145 -2.70 8.09 -5.58
CA ILE A 145 -2.41 6.66 -5.31
C ILE A 145 -1.73 6.49 -3.95
N TYR A 146 -0.70 7.27 -3.65
CA TYR A 146 0.01 7.18 -2.37
C TYR A 146 -0.89 7.51 -1.17
N ARG A 147 -1.84 8.45 -1.30
CA ARG A 147 -2.83 8.74 -0.26
C ARG A 147 -3.73 7.55 0.03
N ASP A 148 -4.24 6.90 -1.01
CA ASP A 148 -5.06 5.71 -0.83
C ASP A 148 -4.26 4.57 -0.22
N LEU A 149 -3.04 4.38 -0.67
CA LEU A 149 -2.14 3.36 -0.17
C LEU A 149 -1.85 3.56 1.33
N ILE A 150 -1.50 4.78 1.75
CA ILE A 150 -1.30 5.11 3.17
C ILE A 150 -2.60 4.90 3.95
N ARG A 151 -3.76 5.29 3.40
CA ARG A 151 -5.06 5.08 4.04
C ARG A 151 -5.36 3.59 4.22
N ILE A 152 -5.15 2.77 3.20
CA ILE A 152 -5.35 1.33 3.25
C ILE A 152 -4.44 0.70 4.30
N LEU A 153 -3.16 1.03 4.29
CA LEU A 153 -2.21 0.51 5.26
C LEU A 153 -2.58 0.93 6.69
N ASP A 154 -2.93 2.20 6.89
CA ASP A 154 -3.21 2.75 8.22
C ASP A 154 -4.59 2.31 8.78
N CYS A 155 -5.50 1.88 7.93
CA CYS A 155 -6.78 1.27 8.33
C CYS A 155 -6.70 -0.25 8.43
N ASN A 156 -5.58 -0.87 8.04
CA ASN A 156 -5.44 -2.32 8.10
C ASN A 156 -5.33 -2.78 9.56
N ALA A 157 -6.21 -3.69 9.94
CA ALA A 157 -6.23 -4.27 11.28
C ALA A 157 -6.29 -5.79 11.20
N ARG A 158 -5.71 -6.44 12.17
CA ARG A 158 -5.91 -7.86 12.39
C ARG A 158 -7.01 -8.01 13.44
N TYR A 159 -8.11 -8.58 13.01
CA TYR A 159 -9.21 -8.90 13.92
C TYR A 159 -9.00 -10.28 14.53
N CYS A 160 -9.42 -10.45 15.77
CA CYS A 160 -9.43 -11.72 16.45
C CYS A 160 -10.83 -11.92 17.02
N SER A 161 -11.40 -13.10 16.86
CA SER A 161 -12.67 -13.44 17.50
C SER A 161 -12.52 -13.40 19.02
N THR A 162 -13.47 -12.75 19.69
CA THR A 162 -13.60 -12.80 21.14
C THR A 162 -14.47 -13.95 21.61
N ALA A 163 -15.15 -14.66 20.70
CA ALA A 163 -15.88 -15.88 20.98
C ALA A 163 -14.92 -17.06 20.93
N SER A 164 -14.51 -17.56 22.12
CA SER A 164 -13.56 -18.68 22.22
C SER A 164 -14.23 -20.04 21.96
N TRP A 165 -15.54 -20.10 21.98
CA TRP A 165 -16.31 -21.35 21.96
C TRP A 165 -17.51 -21.20 21.00
N GLY A 166 -17.46 -21.91 19.89
CA GLY A 166 -18.54 -21.88 18.90
C GLY A 166 -18.64 -20.55 18.13
N GLU A 167 -19.75 -20.38 17.46
CA GLU A 167 -20.03 -19.17 16.68
C GLU A 167 -20.43 -17.98 17.56
N PRO A 168 -20.17 -16.73 17.14
CA PRO A 168 -20.68 -15.55 17.83
C PRO A 168 -22.22 -15.54 17.84
N GLN A 169 -22.84 -15.16 18.98
CA GLN A 169 -24.28 -15.02 19.05
C GLN A 169 -24.77 -13.75 18.35
N LEU A 170 -24.94 -13.85 17.03
CA LEU A 170 -25.27 -12.72 16.16
C LEU A 170 -26.70 -12.21 16.35
N SER A 171 -27.63 -13.06 16.83
CA SER A 171 -29.03 -12.70 17.10
C SER A 171 -29.17 -11.59 18.15
N GLN A 172 -28.28 -11.55 19.16
CA GLN A 172 -28.29 -10.50 20.17
C GLN A 172 -27.83 -9.13 19.63
N ARG A 173 -27.32 -9.11 18.42
CA ARG A 173 -26.76 -7.91 17.77
C ARG A 173 -27.55 -7.51 16.52
N ASP A 174 -28.72 -8.09 16.34
CA ASP A 174 -29.60 -7.88 15.17
C ASP A 174 -28.89 -8.13 13.83
N LEU A 175 -27.88 -9.03 13.82
CA LEU A 175 -27.12 -9.39 12.63
C LEU A 175 -27.68 -10.61 11.90
N TYR A 176 -28.62 -11.33 12.48
CA TYR A 176 -29.43 -12.28 11.73
C TYR A 176 -30.65 -11.57 11.16
N PRO A 177 -31.05 -11.90 9.93
CA PRO A 177 -32.30 -11.39 9.38
C PRO A 177 -33.46 -11.80 10.31
N ALA A 178 -34.24 -10.81 10.74
CA ALA A 178 -35.43 -11.01 11.57
C ALA A 178 -36.54 -11.63 10.71
N THR A 179 -36.42 -12.90 10.38
CA THR A 179 -37.42 -13.59 9.58
C THR A 179 -38.14 -14.59 10.41
N GLY A 180 -39.41 -14.36 10.61
CA GLY A 180 -40.34 -15.42 10.99
C GLY A 180 -40.36 -16.48 9.87
N GLY A 181 -39.55 -17.53 10.01
CA GLY A 181 -39.71 -18.79 9.28
C GLY A 181 -39.39 -18.82 7.79
N GLY A 182 -38.77 -17.80 7.22
CA GLY A 182 -38.21 -17.87 5.87
C GLY A 182 -36.79 -18.38 5.88
N ILE A 183 -36.58 -19.60 5.46
CA ILE A 183 -35.24 -20.10 5.15
C ILE A 183 -34.78 -19.34 3.90
N ASN A 184 -33.91 -18.37 4.08
CA ASN A 184 -33.14 -17.87 2.96
C ASN A 184 -32.15 -18.98 2.55
N GLN A 185 -32.61 -19.90 1.71
CA GLN A 185 -31.69 -20.75 0.99
C GLN A 185 -30.89 -19.84 0.07
N PRO A 186 -29.56 -19.96 0.02
CA PRO A 186 -28.78 -19.29 -0.99
C PRO A 186 -29.38 -19.62 -2.35
N SER A 187 -29.79 -18.61 -3.09
CA SER A 187 -30.32 -18.81 -4.43
C SER A 187 -29.24 -19.47 -5.27
N ALA A 188 -29.62 -20.45 -6.07
CA ALA A 188 -28.69 -21.16 -6.96
C ALA A 188 -28.01 -20.23 -8.01
N THR A 189 -28.22 -18.93 -7.94
CA THR A 189 -27.78 -17.93 -8.93
C THR A 189 -26.74 -16.93 -8.44
N GLY A 190 -26.16 -17.11 -7.24
CA GLY A 190 -25.05 -16.28 -6.75
C GLY A 190 -25.15 -15.97 -5.24
N PRO A 191 -24.03 -15.61 -4.62
CA PRO A 191 -24.04 -15.25 -3.22
C PRO A 191 -24.85 -13.97 -3.02
N ASP A 192 -25.85 -14.03 -2.17
CA ASP A 192 -26.54 -12.86 -1.69
C ASP A 192 -25.55 -11.97 -0.92
N VAL A 193 -25.52 -10.68 -1.23
CA VAL A 193 -24.58 -9.72 -0.62
C VAL A 193 -24.72 -9.72 0.92
N VAL A 194 -25.90 -9.99 1.43
CA VAL A 194 -26.18 -10.07 2.89
C VAL A 194 -25.55 -11.30 3.55
N THR A 195 -25.51 -12.45 2.87
CA THR A 195 -24.84 -13.66 3.37
C THR A 195 -23.34 -13.50 3.40
N THR A 196 -22.77 -12.80 2.43
CA THR A 196 -21.32 -12.57 2.35
C THR A 196 -20.80 -11.73 3.51
N ASP A 197 -21.55 -10.71 3.94
CA ASP A 197 -21.17 -9.86 5.05
C ASP A 197 -21.27 -10.61 6.42
N ILE A 198 -22.30 -11.44 6.60
CA ILE A 198 -22.44 -12.27 7.79
C ILE A 198 -21.36 -13.34 7.85
N ASP A 199 -21.08 -14.00 6.72
CA ASP A 199 -20.01 -15.00 6.64
C ASP A 199 -18.65 -14.35 6.93
N ALA A 200 -18.38 -13.15 6.42
CA ALA A 200 -17.17 -12.43 6.74
C ALA A 200 -17.04 -12.08 8.23
N ILE A 201 -18.13 -11.76 8.90
CA ILE A 201 -18.15 -11.46 10.35
C ILE A 201 -17.93 -12.73 11.17
N MET A 202 -18.40 -13.89 10.70
CA MET A 202 -18.30 -15.16 11.43
C MET A 202 -16.89 -15.77 11.36
N TRP A 203 -16.11 -15.49 10.29
CA TRP A 203 -14.82 -16.13 10.04
C TRP A 203 -13.62 -15.21 10.22
N VAL A 204 -13.78 -14.04 10.83
CA VAL A 204 -12.67 -13.12 11.21
C VAL A 204 -12.26 -13.40 12.72
#